data_63153b242d14493df2fd497407ef65cc
#
_entry.id   63153b242d14493df2fd497407ef65cc
#
_cell.length_a   1.000
_cell.length_b   1.000
_cell.length_c   1.000
_cell.angle_alpha   90.00
_cell.angle_beta   90.00
_cell.angle_gamma   90.00
#
_symmetry.space_group_name_H-M   'P 1'
#
loop_
_entity.id
_entity.type
_entity.pdbx_description
1 polymer ?
#
loop_
_entity_poly.entity_id
_entity_poly.type
_entity_poly.pdbx_seq_one_letter_code
_entity_poly.pdbx_strand_id
1 'polypeptide(L)'
;VLGTRDYLAKTGFKQVLIGLSGGIDSALVAAIAVDALGPENVIGVSLPSRYSSDHSLTDANELAANLGIGYLTIPIEPAHAAMLEMMADAFEGTAPGTAEENLQSRQRANVMMTLSNKFSSSIVLTTGNKSEMACGYATLYGDMAGGYGVIKDVPKTLVYALARWRNEQETRPVIPVSTITKPPSAELKPNQLDQDTLPPYEILDPIIEAYVEDDRTVSEIVAMGFDAEIVQQIADVDLVVAAAEVAGLG
;
A
#
# COMPACT_ATOMS: atom_id res chain seq x y z
N VAL A 1 -6.80 9.45 -12.36
CA VAL A 1 -7.75 8.91 -13.35
C VAL A 1 -7.16 8.95 -14.77
N LEU A 2 -6.79 10.12 -15.32
CA LEU A 2 -6.28 10.22 -16.71
C LEU A 2 -5.00 9.39 -16.91
N GLY A 3 -4.00 9.52 -16.04
CA GLY A 3 -2.75 8.77 -16.15
C GLY A 3 -2.96 7.26 -16.12
N THR A 4 -3.84 6.77 -15.24
CA THR A 4 -4.20 5.35 -15.16
C THR A 4 -4.85 4.86 -16.44
N ARG A 5 -5.83 5.61 -16.97
CA ARG A 5 -6.50 5.31 -18.23
C ARG A 5 -5.53 5.26 -19.41
N ASP A 6 -4.68 6.27 -19.53
CA ASP A 6 -3.71 6.38 -20.62
C ASP A 6 -2.65 5.29 -20.59
N TYR A 7 -2.15 4.94 -19.39
CA TYR A 7 -1.19 3.88 -19.23
C TYR A 7 -1.76 2.53 -19.70
N LEU A 8 -2.97 2.19 -19.24
CA LEU A 8 -3.64 0.93 -19.60
C LEU A 8 -3.98 0.87 -21.09
N ALA A 9 -4.47 1.97 -21.65
CA ALA A 9 -4.76 2.05 -23.08
C ALA A 9 -3.50 1.85 -23.93
N LYS A 10 -2.35 2.43 -23.55
CA LYS A 10 -1.08 2.31 -24.26
C LYS A 10 -0.43 0.94 -24.12
N THR A 11 -0.59 0.30 -22.97
CA THR A 11 0.00 -1.04 -22.71
C THR A 11 -0.90 -2.20 -23.14
N GLY A 12 -2.16 -1.91 -23.48
CA GLY A 12 -3.12 -2.92 -23.98
C GLY A 12 -3.81 -3.73 -22.89
N PHE A 13 -3.59 -3.42 -21.63
CA PHE A 13 -4.32 -4.05 -20.52
C PHE A 13 -5.77 -3.52 -20.47
N LYS A 14 -6.70 -4.45 -20.23
CA LYS A 14 -8.14 -4.14 -20.20
C LYS A 14 -8.74 -4.26 -18.81
N GLN A 15 -8.10 -4.98 -17.91
CA GLN A 15 -8.59 -5.28 -16.58
C GLN A 15 -7.49 -5.03 -15.56
N VAL A 16 -7.88 -4.63 -14.37
CA VAL A 16 -6.96 -4.41 -13.25
C VAL A 16 -7.32 -5.27 -12.04
N LEU A 17 -6.29 -5.71 -11.35
CA LEU A 17 -6.35 -6.40 -10.06
C LEU A 17 -5.80 -5.49 -8.98
N ILE A 18 -6.52 -5.36 -7.86
CA ILE A 18 -6.13 -4.52 -6.74
C ILE A 18 -6.26 -5.31 -5.46
N GLY A 19 -5.17 -5.38 -4.68
CA GLY A 19 -5.23 -5.93 -3.32
C GLY A 19 -6.05 -5.03 -2.41
N LEU A 20 -7.20 -5.49 -1.94
CA LEU A 20 -8.07 -4.74 -1.02
C LEU A 20 -7.78 -5.17 0.42
N SER A 21 -7.02 -4.37 1.13
CA SER A 21 -6.69 -4.59 2.55
C SER A 21 -7.74 -4.05 3.51
N GLY A 22 -8.73 -3.29 3.01
CA GLY A 22 -9.62 -2.47 3.84
C GLY A 22 -8.99 -1.14 4.28
N GLY A 23 -7.71 -0.87 3.95
CA GLY A 23 -7.02 0.39 4.19
C GLY A 23 -7.35 1.46 3.15
N ILE A 24 -7.06 2.72 3.50
CA ILE A 24 -7.46 3.89 2.70
C ILE A 24 -6.76 3.94 1.34
N ASP A 25 -5.50 3.50 1.25
CA ASP A 25 -4.71 3.52 0.03
C ASP A 25 -5.33 2.60 -1.03
N SER A 26 -5.59 1.35 -0.67
CA SER A 26 -6.25 0.40 -1.55
C SER A 26 -7.66 0.85 -1.95
N ALA A 27 -8.37 1.51 -1.04
CA ALA A 27 -9.70 2.05 -1.32
C ALA A 27 -9.67 3.20 -2.32
N LEU A 28 -8.74 4.14 -2.17
CA LEU A 28 -8.57 5.23 -3.12
C LEU A 28 -8.13 4.73 -4.49
N VAL A 29 -7.18 3.78 -4.55
CA VAL A 29 -6.73 3.18 -5.82
C VAL A 29 -7.89 2.47 -6.53
N ALA A 30 -8.74 1.75 -5.81
CA ALA A 30 -9.92 1.09 -6.38
C ALA A 30 -10.92 2.12 -6.94
N ALA A 31 -11.19 3.20 -6.21
CA ALA A 31 -12.06 4.28 -6.69
C ALA A 31 -11.49 4.95 -7.95
N ILE A 32 -10.19 5.27 -7.98
CA ILE A 32 -9.51 5.83 -9.16
C ILE A 32 -9.59 4.86 -10.35
N ALA A 33 -9.41 3.58 -10.12
CA ALA A 33 -9.47 2.56 -11.16
C ALA A 33 -10.88 2.46 -11.78
N VAL A 34 -11.92 2.50 -10.95
CA VAL A 34 -13.31 2.52 -11.42
C VAL A 34 -13.62 3.77 -12.23
N ASP A 35 -13.18 4.95 -11.76
CA ASP A 35 -13.34 6.21 -12.49
C ASP A 35 -12.56 6.24 -13.82
N ALA A 36 -11.48 5.47 -13.91
CA ALA A 36 -10.67 5.38 -15.12
C ALA A 36 -11.22 4.38 -16.15
N LEU A 37 -11.74 3.24 -15.71
CA LEU A 37 -11.95 2.06 -16.55
C LEU A 37 -13.39 1.52 -16.56
N GLY A 38 -14.22 1.95 -15.63
CA GLY A 38 -15.52 1.34 -15.33
C GLY A 38 -15.40 0.14 -14.37
N PRO A 39 -16.44 -0.12 -13.57
CA PRO A 39 -16.41 -1.15 -12.52
C PRO A 39 -16.22 -2.56 -13.06
N GLU A 40 -16.70 -2.84 -14.27
CA GLU A 40 -16.60 -4.15 -14.94
C GLU A 40 -15.14 -4.56 -15.26
N ASN A 41 -14.22 -3.61 -15.25
CA ASN A 41 -12.81 -3.82 -15.56
C ASN A 41 -11.91 -3.83 -14.31
N VAL A 42 -12.51 -3.78 -13.12
CA VAL A 42 -11.78 -3.75 -11.84
C VAL A 42 -12.14 -4.98 -11.00
N ILE A 43 -11.13 -5.67 -10.50
CA ILE A 43 -11.29 -6.79 -9.56
C ILE A 43 -10.52 -6.47 -8.28
N GLY A 44 -11.24 -6.38 -7.18
CA GLY A 44 -10.69 -6.33 -5.84
C GLY A 44 -10.35 -7.74 -5.32
N VAL A 45 -9.19 -7.91 -4.72
CA VAL A 45 -8.75 -9.18 -4.13
C VAL A 45 -8.40 -8.97 -2.67
N SER A 46 -9.18 -9.55 -1.77
CA SER A 46 -8.85 -9.60 -0.34
C SER A 46 -7.97 -10.82 -0.05
N LEU A 47 -6.89 -10.60 0.65
CA LEU A 47 -5.84 -11.59 0.94
C LEU A 47 -5.60 -11.71 2.45
N PRO A 48 -6.60 -12.18 3.22
CA PRO A 48 -6.51 -12.18 4.68
C PRO A 48 -5.47 -13.17 5.20
N SER A 49 -4.82 -12.76 6.31
CA SER A 49 -4.01 -13.61 7.18
C SER A 49 -4.67 -13.72 8.57
N ARG A 50 -4.03 -14.45 9.48
CA ARG A 50 -4.43 -14.53 10.89
C ARG A 50 -4.45 -13.18 11.64
N TYR A 51 -3.78 -12.17 11.10
CA TYR A 51 -3.66 -10.83 11.68
C TYR A 51 -4.63 -9.83 11.07
N SER A 52 -5.33 -10.21 10.00
CA SER A 52 -6.33 -9.34 9.36
C SER A 52 -7.55 -9.19 10.26
N SER A 53 -7.91 -7.95 10.55
CA SER A 53 -9.07 -7.65 11.41
C SER A 53 -10.39 -7.88 10.67
N ASP A 54 -11.44 -8.26 11.41
CA ASP A 54 -12.79 -8.40 10.86
C ASP A 54 -13.30 -7.07 10.25
N HIS A 55 -12.90 -5.94 10.84
CA HIS A 55 -13.21 -4.62 10.31
C HIS A 55 -12.62 -4.38 8.92
N SER A 56 -11.35 -4.76 8.72
CA SER A 56 -10.69 -4.60 7.42
C SER A 56 -11.32 -5.47 6.34
N LEU A 57 -11.74 -6.70 6.68
CA LEU A 57 -12.47 -7.58 5.76
C LEU A 57 -13.86 -7.01 5.41
N THR A 58 -14.56 -6.48 6.40
CA THR A 58 -15.87 -5.83 6.20
C THR A 58 -15.74 -4.60 5.31
N ASP A 59 -14.76 -3.73 5.59
CA ASP A 59 -14.51 -2.50 4.82
C ASP A 59 -14.14 -2.81 3.36
N ALA A 60 -13.29 -3.83 3.12
CA ALA A 60 -12.93 -4.25 1.77
C ALA A 60 -14.13 -4.78 0.97
N ASN A 61 -14.98 -5.58 1.61
CA ASN A 61 -16.21 -6.10 0.98
C ASN A 61 -17.23 -4.99 0.71
N GLU A 62 -17.44 -4.08 1.67
CA GLU A 62 -18.33 -2.92 1.51
C GLU A 62 -17.85 -2.00 0.39
N LEU A 63 -16.56 -1.70 0.33
CA LEU A 63 -15.95 -0.92 -0.75
C LEU A 63 -16.23 -1.55 -2.11
N ALA A 64 -15.98 -2.85 -2.25
CA ALA A 64 -16.21 -3.56 -3.51
C ALA A 64 -17.68 -3.52 -3.93
N ALA A 65 -18.60 -3.68 -2.99
CA ALA A 65 -20.04 -3.57 -3.23
C ALA A 65 -20.45 -2.15 -3.63
N ASN A 66 -19.94 -1.13 -2.94
CA ASN A 66 -20.24 0.28 -3.22
C ASN A 66 -19.72 0.71 -4.60
N LEU A 67 -18.55 0.22 -5.01
CA LEU A 67 -17.96 0.48 -6.32
C LEU A 67 -18.54 -0.38 -7.44
N GLY A 68 -19.27 -1.45 -7.11
CA GLY A 68 -19.84 -2.39 -8.10
C GLY A 68 -18.79 -3.24 -8.82
N ILE A 69 -17.63 -3.48 -8.22
CA ILE A 69 -16.52 -4.22 -8.80
C ILE A 69 -16.55 -5.72 -8.49
N GLY A 70 -15.83 -6.52 -9.31
CA GLY A 70 -15.58 -7.92 -8.97
C GLY A 70 -14.80 -8.06 -7.66
N TYR A 71 -15.11 -9.06 -6.84
CA TYR A 71 -14.46 -9.26 -5.55
C TYR A 71 -14.11 -10.73 -5.31
N LEU A 72 -12.85 -10.98 -4.93
CA LEU A 72 -12.33 -12.30 -4.58
C LEU A 72 -11.75 -12.25 -3.16
N THR A 73 -11.94 -13.33 -2.40
CA THR A 73 -11.27 -13.53 -1.11
C THR A 73 -10.41 -14.79 -1.19
N ILE A 74 -9.10 -14.63 -1.02
CA ILE A 74 -8.12 -15.70 -1.10
C ILE A 74 -7.22 -15.62 0.15
N PRO A 75 -7.51 -16.40 1.21
CA PRO A 75 -6.68 -16.43 2.41
C PRO A 75 -5.25 -16.88 2.11
N ILE A 76 -4.26 -16.14 2.60
CA ILE A 76 -2.84 -16.49 2.41
C ILE A 76 -2.32 -17.47 3.46
N GLU A 77 -3.10 -17.72 4.51
CA GLU A 77 -2.69 -18.51 5.67
C GLU A 77 -2.11 -19.89 5.33
N PRO A 78 -2.69 -20.69 4.40
CA PRO A 78 -2.11 -21.99 4.07
C PRO A 78 -0.70 -21.89 3.49
N ALA A 79 -0.44 -20.93 2.60
CA ALA A 79 0.87 -20.72 2.00
C ALA A 79 1.87 -20.12 3.01
N HIS A 80 1.41 -19.21 3.88
CA HIS A 80 2.22 -18.61 4.92
C HIS A 80 2.66 -19.65 5.95
N ALA A 81 1.74 -20.49 6.44
CA ALA A 81 2.06 -21.56 7.38
C ALA A 81 3.04 -22.60 6.79
N ALA A 82 2.81 -23.03 5.54
CA ALA A 82 3.72 -23.96 4.85
C ALA A 82 5.13 -23.37 4.70
N MET A 83 5.26 -22.08 4.38
CA MET A 83 6.58 -21.47 4.28
C MET A 83 7.28 -21.35 5.62
N LEU A 84 6.57 -21.03 6.70
CA LEU A 84 7.14 -21.00 8.05
C LEU A 84 7.59 -22.40 8.47
N GLU A 85 6.85 -23.45 8.15
CA GLU A 85 7.22 -24.83 8.42
C GLU A 85 8.50 -25.21 7.64
N MET A 86 8.60 -24.84 6.37
CA MET A 86 9.81 -25.06 5.56
C MET A 86 11.04 -24.36 6.12
N MET A 87 10.89 -23.23 6.80
CA MET A 87 11.98 -22.43 7.36
C MET A 87 12.28 -22.75 8.82
N ALA A 88 11.52 -23.66 9.46
CA ALA A 88 11.58 -23.92 10.90
C ALA A 88 13.00 -24.22 11.41
N ASP A 89 13.73 -25.11 10.75
CA ASP A 89 15.10 -25.48 11.12
C ASP A 89 16.08 -24.30 10.96
N ALA A 90 15.89 -23.48 9.91
CA ALA A 90 16.73 -22.31 9.67
C ALA A 90 16.46 -21.15 10.66
N PHE A 91 15.26 -21.10 11.22
CA PHE A 91 14.84 -20.07 12.18
C PHE A 91 15.00 -20.53 13.64
N GLU A 92 15.54 -21.74 13.87
CA GLU A 92 15.72 -22.26 15.23
C GLU A 92 16.54 -21.30 16.10
N GLY A 93 16.02 -20.99 17.29
CA GLY A 93 16.67 -20.08 18.24
C GLY A 93 16.52 -18.59 17.95
N THR A 94 15.80 -18.19 16.87
CA THR A 94 15.49 -16.80 16.58
C THR A 94 14.08 -16.42 17.07
N ALA A 95 13.87 -15.13 17.39
CA ALA A 95 12.54 -14.61 17.68
C ALA A 95 11.85 -14.17 16.37
N PRO A 96 10.51 -14.31 16.27
CA PRO A 96 9.75 -13.75 15.15
C PRO A 96 9.98 -12.24 14.99
N GLY A 97 10.04 -11.78 13.73
CA GLY A 97 10.31 -10.38 13.41
C GLY A 97 9.93 -10.00 11.97
N THR A 98 10.68 -9.08 11.40
CA THR A 98 10.43 -8.54 10.05
C THR A 98 10.42 -9.64 8.96
N ALA A 99 11.15 -10.73 9.15
CA ALA A 99 11.17 -11.83 8.17
C ALA A 99 9.78 -12.46 8.00
N GLU A 100 9.09 -12.75 9.10
CA GLU A 100 7.75 -13.33 9.11
C GLU A 100 6.68 -12.31 8.69
N GLU A 101 6.86 -11.03 9.05
CA GLU A 101 5.98 -9.95 8.59
C GLU A 101 6.06 -9.79 7.06
N ASN A 102 7.27 -9.67 6.52
CA ASN A 102 7.52 -9.52 5.08
C ASN A 102 7.12 -10.76 4.28
N LEU A 103 7.19 -11.94 4.88
CA LEU A 103 6.72 -13.17 4.23
C LEU A 103 5.23 -13.07 3.86
N GLN A 104 4.38 -12.49 4.73
CA GLN A 104 2.96 -12.32 4.43
C GLN A 104 2.75 -11.39 3.23
N SER A 105 3.47 -10.26 3.18
CA SER A 105 3.39 -9.31 2.08
C SER A 105 3.80 -9.98 0.75
N ARG A 106 4.90 -10.75 0.74
CA ARG A 106 5.35 -11.51 -0.44
C ARG A 106 4.39 -12.62 -0.84
N GLN A 107 3.72 -13.29 0.09
CA GLN A 107 2.67 -14.27 -0.25
C GLN A 107 1.47 -13.59 -0.94
N ARG A 108 1.08 -12.40 -0.49
CA ARG A 108 0.04 -11.60 -1.17
C ARG A 108 0.47 -11.24 -2.59
N ALA A 109 1.70 -10.76 -2.76
CA ALA A 109 2.26 -10.46 -4.09
C ALA A 109 2.23 -11.68 -5.00
N ASN A 110 2.64 -12.85 -4.51
CA ASN A 110 2.66 -14.09 -5.28
C ASN A 110 1.25 -14.46 -5.79
N VAL A 111 0.23 -14.34 -4.94
CA VAL A 111 -1.17 -14.56 -5.35
C VAL A 111 -1.60 -13.55 -6.42
N MET A 112 -1.36 -12.25 -6.21
CA MET A 112 -1.73 -11.19 -7.15
C MET A 112 -1.08 -11.38 -8.52
N MET A 113 0.22 -11.67 -8.55
CA MET A 113 0.96 -11.91 -9.80
C MET A 113 0.50 -13.20 -10.50
N THR A 114 0.16 -14.24 -9.73
CA THR A 114 -0.39 -15.47 -10.28
C THR A 114 -1.74 -15.23 -10.96
N LEU A 115 -2.63 -14.46 -10.34
CA LEU A 115 -3.91 -14.07 -10.92
C LEU A 115 -3.71 -13.24 -12.20
N SER A 116 -2.82 -12.24 -12.16
CA SER A 116 -2.51 -11.40 -13.30
C SER A 116 -1.99 -12.21 -14.48
N ASN A 117 -1.14 -13.19 -14.24
CA ASN A 117 -0.64 -14.09 -15.30
C ASN A 117 -1.69 -15.06 -15.81
N LYS A 118 -2.63 -15.45 -14.97
CA LYS A 118 -3.72 -16.37 -15.33
C LYS A 118 -4.79 -15.70 -16.17
N PHE A 119 -5.14 -14.47 -15.86
CA PHE A 119 -6.14 -13.68 -16.57
C PHE A 119 -5.46 -12.79 -17.61
N SER A 120 -5.48 -13.23 -18.86
CA SER A 120 -4.88 -12.48 -19.96
C SER A 120 -5.44 -11.06 -20.04
N SER A 121 -4.58 -10.08 -20.29
CA SER A 121 -4.90 -8.65 -20.34
C SER A 121 -5.22 -8.00 -18.98
N SER A 122 -4.87 -8.63 -17.86
CA SER A 122 -4.96 -8.01 -16.54
C SER A 122 -3.59 -7.58 -16.00
N ILE A 123 -3.57 -6.52 -15.21
CA ILE A 123 -2.39 -5.98 -14.56
C ILE A 123 -2.69 -5.70 -13.08
N VAL A 124 -1.69 -5.87 -12.21
CA VAL A 124 -1.80 -5.48 -10.81
C VAL A 124 -1.51 -3.99 -10.65
N LEU A 125 -2.41 -3.25 -10.02
CA LEU A 125 -2.15 -1.90 -9.54
C LEU A 125 -1.64 -1.97 -8.10
N THR A 126 -0.50 -1.32 -7.85
CA THR A 126 0.03 -1.21 -6.48
C THR A 126 -0.64 -0.05 -5.74
N THR A 127 -0.69 -0.15 -4.43
CA THR A 127 -1.39 0.78 -3.56
C THR A 127 -0.47 1.56 -2.62
N GLY A 128 0.85 1.39 -2.74
CA GLY A 128 1.84 2.15 -1.98
C GLY A 128 1.78 3.63 -2.31
N ASN A 129 1.83 4.47 -1.29
CA ASN A 129 1.84 5.93 -1.40
C ASN A 129 3.27 6.49 -1.24
N LYS A 130 3.43 7.80 -1.48
CA LYS A 130 4.73 8.48 -1.41
C LYS A 130 5.37 8.40 -0.03
N SER A 131 4.60 8.60 1.03
CA SER A 131 5.10 8.63 2.41
C SER A 131 5.67 7.28 2.84
N GLU A 132 4.98 6.18 2.51
CA GLU A 132 5.45 4.82 2.75
C GLU A 132 6.72 4.51 1.94
N MET A 133 6.73 4.89 0.66
CA MET A 133 7.87 4.65 -0.24
C MET A 133 9.12 5.40 0.20
N ALA A 134 9.00 6.69 0.54
CA ALA A 134 10.12 7.52 0.97
C ALA A 134 10.72 7.05 2.30
N CYS A 135 9.94 6.46 3.19
CA CYS A 135 10.42 5.92 4.47
C CYS A 135 10.80 4.44 4.43
N GLY A 136 10.79 3.79 3.25
CA GLY A 136 11.03 2.36 3.17
C GLY A 136 10.01 1.51 3.93
N TYR A 137 8.85 2.08 4.26
CA TYR A 137 7.75 1.37 4.94
C TYR A 137 6.96 0.54 3.93
N ALA A 138 7.68 -0.31 3.22
CA ALA A 138 7.18 -1.20 2.17
C ALA A 138 8.02 -2.47 2.12
N THR A 139 7.42 -3.56 1.67
CA THR A 139 8.11 -4.83 1.54
C THR A 139 8.55 -5.02 0.09
N LEU A 140 9.87 -5.11 -0.12
CA LEU A 140 10.44 -5.41 -1.43
C LEU A 140 9.90 -6.75 -1.96
N TYR A 141 9.40 -6.73 -3.20
CA TYR A 141 8.69 -7.87 -3.85
C TYR A 141 7.42 -8.32 -3.10
N GLY A 142 6.91 -7.49 -2.20
CA GLY A 142 5.64 -7.68 -1.51
C GLY A 142 4.56 -6.73 -2.02
N ASP A 143 4.17 -5.77 -1.20
CA ASP A 143 3.17 -4.73 -1.52
C ASP A 143 3.57 -3.80 -2.67
N MET A 144 4.86 -3.72 -2.98
CA MET A 144 5.38 -3.01 -4.16
C MET A 144 5.20 -3.80 -5.48
N ALA A 145 4.83 -5.09 -5.43
CA ALA A 145 4.74 -5.92 -6.62
C ALA A 145 3.51 -5.59 -7.46
N GLY A 146 3.74 -5.08 -8.65
CA GLY A 146 2.69 -4.74 -9.61
C GLY A 146 3.24 -4.02 -10.84
N GLY A 147 2.36 -3.71 -11.78
CA GLY A 147 2.76 -3.10 -13.05
C GLY A 147 2.54 -1.59 -13.13
N TYR A 148 1.78 -0.99 -12.20
CA TYR A 148 1.56 0.45 -12.16
C TYR A 148 1.19 0.94 -10.76
N GLY A 149 1.92 1.94 -10.28
CA GLY A 149 1.71 2.58 -8.98
C GLY A 149 0.84 3.84 -9.11
N VAL A 150 -0.45 3.70 -8.82
CA VAL A 150 -1.45 4.75 -9.05
C VAL A 150 -1.22 5.99 -8.19
N ILE A 151 -0.86 5.78 -6.93
CA ILE A 151 -0.67 6.83 -5.91
C ILE A 151 0.77 6.90 -5.38
N LYS A 152 1.73 6.32 -6.13
CA LYS A 152 3.14 6.26 -5.72
C LYS A 152 3.74 7.63 -5.40
N ASP A 153 3.25 8.69 -6.05
CA ASP A 153 3.70 10.07 -5.85
C ASP A 153 2.70 10.94 -5.07
N VAL A 154 1.82 10.31 -4.30
CA VAL A 154 0.79 10.99 -3.50
C VAL A 154 1.11 10.80 -2.03
N PRO A 155 1.38 11.88 -1.25
CA PRO A 155 1.62 11.77 0.19
C PRO A 155 0.36 11.32 0.94
N LYS A 156 0.54 10.67 2.09
CA LYS A 156 -0.55 10.05 2.87
C LYS A 156 -1.65 11.05 3.27
N THR A 157 -1.26 12.25 3.65
CA THR A 157 -2.23 13.31 3.99
C THR A 157 -3.13 13.66 2.80
N LEU A 158 -2.57 13.70 1.59
CA LEU A 158 -3.33 13.94 0.37
C LEU A 158 -4.19 12.72 -0.01
N VAL A 159 -3.76 11.49 0.26
CA VAL A 159 -4.60 10.28 0.09
C VAL A 159 -5.88 10.41 0.90
N TYR A 160 -5.79 10.84 2.17
CA TYR A 160 -6.97 11.10 3.02
C TYR A 160 -7.85 12.21 2.47
N ALA A 161 -7.25 13.30 1.99
CA ALA A 161 -8.01 14.42 1.43
C ALA A 161 -8.75 14.00 0.15
N LEU A 162 -8.10 13.25 -0.74
CA LEU A 162 -8.69 12.74 -1.97
C LEU A 162 -9.82 11.72 -1.71
N ALA A 163 -9.66 10.84 -0.72
CA ALA A 163 -10.69 9.87 -0.35
C ALA A 163 -11.96 10.58 0.20
N ARG A 164 -11.80 11.61 1.03
CA ARG A 164 -12.93 12.44 1.51
C ARG A 164 -13.59 13.17 0.35
N TRP A 165 -12.79 13.85 -0.48
CA TRP A 165 -13.29 14.55 -1.66
C TRP A 165 -14.05 13.62 -2.60
N ARG A 166 -13.55 12.40 -2.85
CA ARG A 166 -14.23 11.43 -3.72
C ARG A 166 -15.61 11.05 -3.17
N ASN A 167 -15.73 10.87 -1.85
CA ASN A 167 -17.01 10.60 -1.21
C ASN A 167 -18.00 11.78 -1.31
N GLU A 168 -17.50 13.02 -1.29
CA GLU A 168 -18.32 14.23 -1.43
C GLU A 168 -18.91 14.41 -2.85
N GLN A 169 -18.34 13.73 -3.86
CA GLN A 169 -18.86 13.79 -5.22
C GLN A 169 -20.10 12.89 -5.45
N GLU A 170 -20.46 12.08 -4.47
CA GLU A 170 -21.54 11.11 -4.58
C GLU A 170 -22.64 11.37 -3.55
N THR A 171 -23.84 10.87 -3.84
CA THR A 171 -24.97 10.95 -2.87
C THR A 171 -24.78 10.03 -1.65
N ARG A 172 -23.94 9.02 -1.77
CA ARG A 172 -23.55 8.10 -0.69
C ARG A 172 -22.05 7.86 -0.76
N PRO A 173 -21.37 7.76 0.39
CA PRO A 173 -19.95 7.42 0.40
C PRO A 173 -19.66 6.12 -0.35
N VAL A 174 -18.73 6.14 -1.29
CA VAL A 174 -18.24 4.93 -1.96
C VAL A 174 -17.12 4.26 -1.17
N ILE A 175 -16.25 5.05 -0.55
CA ILE A 175 -15.23 4.58 0.38
C ILE A 175 -15.87 4.53 1.79
N PRO A 176 -15.88 3.38 2.48
CA PRO A 176 -16.47 3.28 3.82
C PRO A 176 -15.88 4.33 4.78
N VAL A 177 -16.73 4.93 5.60
CA VAL A 177 -16.29 5.95 6.55
C VAL A 177 -15.30 5.39 7.56
N SER A 178 -15.49 4.13 7.97
CA SER A 178 -14.56 3.39 8.83
C SER A 178 -13.15 3.32 8.24
N THR A 179 -13.01 3.08 6.93
CA THR A 179 -11.73 3.09 6.20
C THR A 179 -10.99 4.44 6.31
N ILE A 180 -11.75 5.56 6.31
CA ILE A 180 -11.16 6.91 6.40
C ILE A 180 -10.82 7.29 7.86
N THR A 181 -11.56 6.76 8.82
CA THR A 181 -11.45 7.21 10.23
C THR A 181 -10.57 6.30 11.10
N LYS A 182 -10.38 5.05 10.70
CA LYS A 182 -9.51 4.13 11.46
C LYS A 182 -8.05 4.52 11.33
N PRO A 183 -7.23 4.28 12.37
CA PRO A 183 -5.79 4.44 12.29
C PRO A 183 -5.18 3.56 11.19
N PRO A 184 -4.17 4.06 10.45
CA PRO A 184 -3.50 3.26 9.43
C PRO A 184 -2.67 2.14 10.06
N SER A 185 -2.69 0.96 9.42
CA SER A 185 -1.97 -0.23 9.87
C SER A 185 -1.69 -1.18 8.70
N ALA A 186 -0.51 -1.79 8.68
CA ALA A 186 -0.16 -2.85 7.74
C ALA A 186 -0.76 -4.22 8.11
N GLU A 187 -1.26 -4.41 9.33
CA GLU A 187 -1.86 -5.66 9.85
C GLU A 187 -0.97 -6.92 9.63
N LEU A 188 0.35 -6.79 9.81
CA LEU A 188 1.31 -7.89 9.69
C LEU A 188 1.64 -8.56 11.03
N LYS A 189 1.26 -7.91 12.13
CA LYS A 189 1.37 -8.39 13.53
C LYS A 189 0.21 -7.89 14.38
N PRO A 190 0.00 -8.46 15.58
CA PRO A 190 -1.10 -8.06 16.47
C PRO A 190 -1.01 -6.58 16.86
N ASN A 191 -2.14 -5.86 16.76
CA ASN A 191 -2.30 -4.45 17.18
C ASN A 191 -1.29 -3.47 16.55
N GLN A 192 -0.78 -3.77 15.38
CA GLN A 192 0.16 -2.90 14.66
C GLN A 192 -0.50 -1.60 14.24
N LEU A 193 0.23 -0.49 14.41
CA LEU A 193 -0.09 0.82 13.84
C LEU A 193 1.13 1.35 13.07
N ASP A 194 0.92 2.11 12.01
CA ASP A 194 2.01 2.75 11.27
C ASP A 194 2.84 3.66 12.18
N GLN A 195 2.19 4.33 13.13
CA GLN A 195 2.81 5.21 14.13
C GLN A 195 3.70 4.47 15.16
N ASP A 196 3.71 3.14 15.18
CA ASP A 196 4.69 2.38 15.97
C ASP A 196 6.11 2.53 15.40
N THR A 197 6.22 2.93 14.12
CA THR A 197 7.49 3.02 13.40
C THR A 197 7.67 4.40 12.76
N LEU A 198 6.60 5.00 12.25
CA LEU A 198 6.61 6.28 11.53
C LEU A 198 6.12 7.43 12.42
N PRO A 199 6.65 8.65 12.23
CA PRO A 199 6.03 9.85 12.78
C PRO A 199 4.60 10.03 12.24
N PRO A 200 3.75 10.83 12.93
CA PRO A 200 2.45 11.22 12.36
C PRO A 200 2.61 11.80 10.95
N TYR A 201 1.74 11.40 10.04
CA TYR A 201 1.85 11.79 8.62
C TYR A 201 1.78 13.31 8.39
N GLU A 202 1.10 14.04 9.27
CA GLU A 202 1.06 15.52 9.26
C GLU A 202 2.44 16.16 9.53
N ILE A 203 3.36 15.42 10.16
CA ILE A 203 4.75 15.83 10.38
C ILE A 203 5.64 15.24 9.27
N LEU A 204 5.42 13.99 8.91
CA LEU A 204 6.22 13.25 7.97
C LEU A 204 6.14 13.85 6.55
N ASP A 205 4.94 14.08 6.04
CA ASP A 205 4.74 14.50 4.66
C ASP A 205 5.39 15.86 4.33
N PRO A 206 5.29 16.91 5.18
CA PRO A 206 6.01 18.16 4.93
C PRO A 206 7.54 18.03 4.96
N ILE A 207 8.09 17.11 5.75
CA ILE A 207 9.54 16.84 5.77
C ILE A 207 9.96 16.15 4.47
N ILE A 208 9.19 15.15 4.02
CA ILE A 208 9.44 14.47 2.74
C ILE A 208 9.36 15.47 1.57
N GLU A 209 8.36 16.35 1.56
CA GLU A 209 8.23 17.40 0.53
C GLU A 209 9.46 18.30 0.52
N ALA A 210 9.87 18.81 1.68
CA ALA A 210 11.05 19.68 1.79
C ALA A 210 12.35 18.97 1.38
N TYR A 211 12.53 17.71 1.76
CA TYR A 211 13.75 16.96 1.52
C TYR A 211 13.84 16.43 0.08
N VAL A 212 12.75 15.79 -0.41
CA VAL A 212 12.75 15.09 -1.71
C VAL A 212 12.36 16.00 -2.86
N GLU A 213 11.39 16.89 -2.70
CA GLU A 213 10.89 17.75 -3.78
C GLU A 213 11.64 19.09 -3.86
N ASP A 214 11.92 19.70 -2.69
CA ASP A 214 12.56 21.01 -2.60
C ASP A 214 14.10 20.93 -2.51
N ASP A 215 14.70 19.73 -2.47
CA ASP A 215 16.15 19.49 -2.31
C ASP A 215 16.76 20.21 -1.08
N ARG A 216 15.98 20.35 0.01
CA ARG A 216 16.46 21.03 1.22
C ARG A 216 17.35 20.13 2.05
N THR A 217 18.39 20.72 2.61
CA THR A 217 19.26 20.03 3.55
C THR A 217 18.58 19.79 4.90
N VAL A 218 19.02 18.79 5.66
CA VAL A 218 18.56 18.52 7.03
C VAL A 218 18.58 19.80 7.89
N SER A 219 19.65 20.61 7.82
CA SER A 219 19.77 21.84 8.61
C SER A 219 18.72 22.91 8.23
N GLU A 220 18.35 23.01 6.95
CA GLU A 220 17.30 23.93 6.49
C GLU A 220 15.92 23.46 6.96
N ILE A 221 15.66 22.16 6.91
CA ILE A 221 14.37 21.60 7.39
C ILE A 221 14.22 21.78 8.91
N VAL A 222 15.29 21.56 9.68
CA VAL A 222 15.30 21.86 11.12
C VAL A 222 15.06 23.35 11.39
N ALA A 223 15.63 24.24 10.56
CA ALA A 223 15.38 25.68 10.67
C ALA A 223 13.93 26.09 10.34
N MET A 224 13.16 25.25 9.62
CA MET A 224 11.71 25.42 9.42
C MET A 224 10.90 25.11 10.68
N GLY A 225 11.50 24.55 11.72
CA GLY A 225 10.87 24.24 13.01
C GLY A 225 10.53 22.78 13.24
N PHE A 226 10.99 21.88 12.37
CA PHE A 226 10.83 20.43 12.57
C PHE A 226 11.88 19.89 13.56
N ASP A 227 11.52 18.82 14.26
CA ASP A 227 12.41 18.15 15.20
C ASP A 227 13.63 17.54 14.50
N ALA A 228 14.84 17.83 15.01
CA ALA A 228 16.09 17.44 14.38
C ALA A 228 16.28 15.91 14.32
N GLU A 229 15.81 15.16 15.33
CA GLU A 229 15.93 13.69 15.37
C GLU A 229 15.02 13.07 14.33
N ILE A 230 13.80 13.57 14.19
CA ILE A 230 12.82 13.10 13.18
C ILE A 230 13.34 13.39 11.77
N VAL A 231 13.83 14.61 11.51
CA VAL A 231 14.38 14.98 10.19
C VAL A 231 15.57 14.11 9.82
N GLN A 232 16.48 13.88 10.77
CA GLN A 232 17.65 13.03 10.52
C GLN A 232 17.25 11.57 10.27
N GLN A 233 16.31 11.05 11.04
CA GLN A 233 15.79 9.68 10.86
C GLN A 233 15.23 9.48 9.45
N ILE A 234 14.45 10.45 8.95
CA ILE A 234 13.86 10.37 7.60
C ILE A 234 14.96 10.43 6.52
N ALA A 235 15.92 11.36 6.66
CA ALA A 235 17.03 11.49 5.72
C ALA A 235 17.92 10.23 5.66
N ASP A 236 18.15 9.57 6.80
CA ASP A 236 18.93 8.34 6.87
C ASP A 236 18.25 7.16 6.17
N VAL A 237 16.91 7.09 6.22
CA VAL A 237 16.15 6.05 5.52
C VAL A 237 16.20 6.23 4.01
N ASP A 238 16.07 7.47 3.52
CA ASP A 238 16.14 7.77 2.09
C ASP A 238 17.51 7.39 1.50
N LEU A 239 18.59 7.63 2.25
CA LEU A 239 19.93 7.19 1.86
C LEU A 239 20.06 5.67 1.73
N VAL A 240 19.39 4.89 2.58
CA VAL A 240 19.39 3.43 2.53
C VAL A 240 18.59 2.93 1.33
N VAL A 241 17.42 3.53 1.06
CA VAL A 241 16.58 3.19 -0.11
C VAL A 241 17.32 3.52 -1.40
N ALA A 242 17.91 4.71 -1.51
CA ALA A 242 18.70 5.13 -2.67
C ALA A 242 19.94 4.24 -2.87
N ALA A 243 20.62 3.83 -1.80
CA ALA A 243 21.77 2.93 -1.88
C ALA A 243 21.36 1.52 -2.35
N ALA A 244 20.20 1.02 -1.94
CA ALA A 244 19.66 -0.26 -2.39
C ALA A 244 19.30 -0.23 -3.89
N GLU A 245 18.71 0.85 -4.38
CA GLU A 245 18.42 1.05 -5.81
C GLU A 245 19.70 1.11 -6.65
N VAL A 246 20.72 1.87 -6.22
CA VAL A 246 22.02 1.99 -6.91
C VAL A 246 22.79 0.67 -6.90
N ALA A 247 22.70 -0.10 -5.83
CA ALA A 247 23.34 -1.41 -5.72
C ALA A 247 22.63 -2.52 -6.53
N GLY A 248 21.52 -2.21 -7.21
CA GLY A 248 20.70 -3.20 -7.92
C GLY A 248 20.04 -4.22 -6.99
N LEU A 249 19.83 -3.84 -5.74
CA LEU A 249 19.15 -4.60 -4.69
C LEU A 249 17.67 -4.22 -4.58
N GLY A 250 17.21 -3.35 -5.49
CA GLY A 250 15.83 -2.91 -5.66
C GLY A 250 15.03 -3.85 -6.56
#